data_e68b935cd6bf6d5ebbe32d461862fde0
#
_entry.id   e68b935cd6bf6d5ebbe32d461862fde0
#
_cell.length_a   1.000
_cell.length_b   1.000
_cell.length_c   1.000
_cell.angle_alpha   90.00
_cell.angle_beta   90.00
_cell.angle_gamma   90.00
#
_symmetry.space_group_name_H-M   'P 1'
#
loop_
_entity.id
_entity.type
_entity.pdbx_description
1 polymer ?
#
loop_
_entity_poly.entity_id
_entity_poly.type
_entity_poly.pdbx_seq_one_letter_code
_entity_poly.pdbx_strand_id
1 'polypeptide(L)'
;AISLGAGASPQAYTMPVVENINGQAITLAMKHKDKRDPKLWKGFKFAVPFDYSMHNYLLRYYLAEYGIDPDTDVQIRVVPPPDMVANLRAGNIDGFLAPDPVNQRAVYDGVGFIHILSKEIWDGHPCCAFAASKEFVTQMPNTYSALLRSIIQATAYASKPENRKEIAAAIAPRSYLNQPVTVVEQILTGTY
;
A
#
# COMPACT_ATOMS: atom_id res chain seq x y z
N ALA A 1 -7.40 7.29 -12.86
CA ALA A 1 -8.38 8.07 -12.09
C ALA A 1 -8.29 9.56 -12.44
N ILE A 2 -7.20 10.27 -12.10
CA ILE A 2 -7.07 11.73 -12.25
C ILE A 2 -7.27 12.17 -13.71
N SER A 3 -6.57 11.53 -14.67
CA SER A 3 -6.66 11.87 -16.10
C SER A 3 -8.03 11.58 -16.71
N LEU A 4 -8.80 10.67 -16.13
CA LEU A 4 -10.14 10.30 -16.56
C LEU A 4 -11.24 11.10 -15.82
N GLY A 5 -10.86 11.95 -14.87
CA GLY A 5 -11.81 12.74 -14.08
C GLY A 5 -12.64 11.94 -13.10
N ALA A 6 -12.18 10.77 -12.65
CA ALA A 6 -12.91 9.98 -11.65
C ALA A 6 -13.02 10.75 -10.33
N GLY A 7 -14.25 11.19 -9.99
CA GLY A 7 -14.56 11.99 -8.81
C GLY A 7 -14.33 13.50 -8.93
N ALA A 8 -13.82 13.99 -10.07
CA ALA A 8 -13.55 15.41 -10.33
C ALA A 8 -13.40 15.69 -11.83
N SER A 9 -13.03 16.92 -12.19
CA SER A 9 -12.68 17.24 -13.58
C SER A 9 -11.38 16.57 -14.00
N PRO A 10 -11.25 16.08 -15.26
CA PRO A 10 -10.00 15.54 -15.79
C PRO A 10 -8.86 16.54 -15.69
N GLN A 11 -7.70 16.04 -15.26
CA GLN A 11 -6.47 16.84 -15.16
C GLN A 11 -5.34 16.17 -15.95
N ALA A 12 -4.54 16.96 -16.64
CA ALA A 12 -3.38 16.48 -17.36
C ALA A 12 -2.21 16.26 -16.41
N TYR A 13 -1.80 15.00 -16.25
CA TYR A 13 -0.68 14.56 -15.42
C TYR A 13 0.34 13.76 -16.23
N THR A 14 1.57 13.78 -15.78
CA THR A 14 2.64 12.88 -16.22
C THR A 14 3.08 11.99 -15.07
N MET A 15 3.44 10.76 -15.36
CA MET A 15 4.07 9.82 -14.42
C MET A 15 5.45 9.42 -14.97
N PRO A 16 6.49 10.17 -14.64
CA PRO A 16 7.83 9.97 -15.21
C PRO A 16 8.57 8.78 -14.62
N VAL A 17 8.22 8.36 -13.41
CA VAL A 17 8.91 7.26 -12.72
C VAL A 17 7.97 6.49 -11.79
N VAL A 18 8.12 5.18 -11.78
CA VAL A 18 7.61 4.29 -10.74
C VAL A 18 8.67 4.20 -9.65
N GLU A 19 8.31 4.55 -8.42
CA GLU A 19 9.24 4.65 -7.29
C GLU A 19 9.54 3.28 -6.68
N ASN A 20 8.53 2.42 -6.62
CA ASN A 20 8.68 1.04 -6.14
C ASN A 20 7.63 0.12 -6.75
N ILE A 21 7.96 -1.15 -6.75
CA ILE A 21 7.08 -2.25 -7.14
C ILE A 21 6.73 -3.10 -5.92
N ASN A 22 5.61 -3.84 -5.98
CA ASN A 22 5.12 -4.67 -4.89
C ASN A 22 4.83 -3.82 -3.62
N GLY A 23 5.22 -4.25 -2.42
CA GLY A 23 5.14 -3.45 -1.19
C GLY A 23 3.75 -3.29 -0.59
N GLN A 24 2.84 -4.20 -0.91
CA GLN A 24 1.48 -4.26 -0.38
C GLN A 24 1.19 -5.67 0.12
N ALA A 25 0.17 -5.83 0.94
CA ALA A 25 -0.28 -7.14 1.41
C ALA A 25 -1.77 -7.15 1.76
N ILE A 26 -2.37 -8.34 1.72
CA ILE A 26 -3.65 -8.60 2.38
C ILE A 26 -3.32 -8.99 3.82
N THR A 27 -3.79 -8.19 4.76
CA THR A 27 -3.67 -8.42 6.19
C THR A 27 -5.04 -8.69 6.79
N LEU A 28 -5.15 -9.76 7.58
CA LEU A 28 -6.36 -10.15 8.28
C LEU A 28 -6.22 -9.96 9.78
N ALA A 29 -7.35 -9.76 10.46
CA ALA A 29 -7.41 -9.72 11.91
C ALA A 29 -7.02 -11.08 12.53
N MET A 30 -6.32 -11.06 13.67
CA MET A 30 -5.85 -12.28 14.35
C MET A 30 -6.98 -13.28 14.67
N LYS A 31 -8.23 -12.82 14.89
CA LYS A 31 -9.39 -13.69 15.07
C LYS A 31 -9.68 -14.62 13.87
N HIS A 32 -9.08 -14.33 12.70
CA HIS A 32 -9.24 -15.09 11.46
C HIS A 32 -8.02 -15.93 11.10
N LYS A 33 -7.06 -16.14 12.01
CA LYS A 33 -5.81 -16.88 11.72
C LYS A 33 -6.05 -18.31 11.20
N ASP A 34 -7.17 -18.90 11.55
CA ASP A 34 -7.56 -20.25 11.13
C ASP A 34 -8.41 -20.24 9.84
N LYS A 35 -8.79 -19.06 9.30
CA LYS A 35 -9.54 -18.88 8.05
C LYS A 35 -8.63 -18.46 6.92
N ARG A 36 -7.59 -19.24 6.65
CA ARG A 36 -6.61 -18.92 5.60
C ARG A 36 -7.10 -19.20 4.18
N ASP A 37 -8.11 -20.08 4.02
CA ASP A 37 -8.76 -20.25 2.71
C ASP A 37 -9.68 -19.06 2.43
N PRO A 38 -9.43 -18.29 1.34
CA PRO A 38 -10.27 -17.16 0.99
C PRO A 38 -11.74 -17.50 0.79
N LYS A 39 -12.07 -18.72 0.39
CA LYS A 39 -13.46 -19.18 0.26
C LYS A 39 -14.29 -19.03 1.55
N LEU A 40 -13.61 -18.91 2.69
CA LEU A 40 -14.25 -18.70 4.01
C LEU A 40 -14.49 -17.23 4.34
N TRP A 41 -14.18 -16.29 3.43
CA TRP A 41 -14.24 -14.84 3.70
C TRP A 41 -15.58 -14.20 3.32
N LYS A 42 -16.57 -14.98 2.88
CA LYS A 42 -17.91 -14.42 2.65
C LYS A 42 -18.42 -13.71 3.91
N GLY A 43 -18.93 -12.49 3.70
CA GLY A 43 -19.38 -11.62 4.79
C GLY A 43 -18.28 -10.78 5.46
N PHE A 44 -17.00 -10.94 5.07
CA PHE A 44 -15.92 -10.12 5.63
C PHE A 44 -16.03 -8.67 5.19
N LYS A 45 -15.55 -7.79 6.06
CA LYS A 45 -15.42 -6.34 5.81
C LYS A 45 -13.95 -6.04 5.56
N PHE A 46 -13.65 -5.65 4.34
CA PHE A 46 -12.30 -5.24 3.94
C PHE A 46 -12.17 -3.74 3.85
N ALA A 47 -10.97 -3.23 4.14
CA ALA A 47 -10.61 -1.85 3.89
C ALA A 47 -9.60 -1.73 2.74
N VAL A 48 -9.73 -0.66 1.96
CA VAL A 48 -8.79 -0.24 0.94
C VAL A 48 -8.56 1.27 1.06
N PRO A 49 -7.39 1.80 0.61
CA PRO A 49 -7.10 3.23 0.76
C PRO A 49 -7.99 4.15 -0.09
N PHE A 50 -8.42 3.66 -1.26
CA PHE A 50 -9.17 4.46 -2.23
C PHE A 50 -9.84 3.56 -3.29
N ASP A 51 -11.02 3.94 -3.78
CA ASP A 51 -11.80 3.13 -4.73
C ASP A 51 -11.05 2.81 -6.03
N TYR A 52 -10.26 3.75 -6.55
CA TYR A 52 -9.50 3.59 -7.79
C TYR A 52 -8.03 3.24 -7.53
N SER A 53 -7.72 2.68 -6.36
CA SER A 53 -6.36 2.29 -6.01
C SER A 53 -6.02 0.90 -6.56
N MET A 54 -4.73 0.65 -6.80
CA MET A 54 -4.23 -0.69 -7.10
C MET A 54 -4.59 -1.68 -6.00
N HIS A 55 -4.64 -1.23 -4.74
CA HIS A 55 -5.05 -2.02 -3.58
C HIS A 55 -6.46 -2.59 -3.75
N ASN A 56 -7.42 -1.76 -4.17
CA ASN A 56 -8.78 -2.21 -4.42
C ASN A 56 -8.86 -3.20 -5.59
N TYR A 57 -8.16 -2.92 -6.68
CA TYR A 57 -8.16 -3.81 -7.84
C TYR A 57 -7.50 -5.16 -7.54
N LEU A 58 -6.37 -5.19 -6.84
CA LEU A 58 -5.71 -6.43 -6.44
C LEU A 58 -6.54 -7.26 -5.46
N LEU A 59 -7.20 -6.60 -4.50
CA LEU A 59 -8.11 -7.29 -3.57
C LEU A 59 -9.27 -7.94 -4.31
N ARG A 60 -9.93 -7.21 -5.20
CA ARG A 60 -11.03 -7.69 -6.02
C ARG A 60 -10.61 -8.85 -6.93
N TYR A 61 -9.47 -8.71 -7.58
CA TYR A 61 -8.89 -9.76 -8.41
C TYR A 61 -8.64 -11.03 -7.57
N TYR A 62 -7.96 -10.88 -6.43
CA TYR A 62 -7.66 -12.01 -5.55
C TYR A 62 -8.93 -12.72 -5.05
N LEU A 63 -9.95 -11.99 -4.63
CA LEU A 63 -11.23 -12.56 -4.21
C LEU A 63 -11.91 -13.34 -5.36
N ALA A 64 -11.92 -12.76 -6.56
CA ALA A 64 -12.53 -13.37 -7.74
C ALA A 64 -11.84 -14.69 -8.14
N GLU A 65 -10.51 -14.79 -8.01
CA GLU A 65 -9.76 -16.04 -8.27
C GLU A 65 -10.22 -17.20 -7.36
N TYR A 66 -10.75 -16.88 -6.18
CA TYR A 66 -11.31 -17.88 -5.24
C TYR A 66 -12.83 -18.02 -5.33
N GLY A 67 -13.46 -17.44 -6.36
CA GLY A 67 -14.90 -17.51 -6.59
C GLY A 67 -15.74 -16.69 -5.61
N ILE A 68 -15.16 -15.64 -5.03
CA ILE A 68 -15.86 -14.67 -4.19
C ILE A 68 -16.18 -13.44 -5.05
N ASP A 69 -17.44 -13.09 -5.12
CA ASP A 69 -17.87 -11.85 -5.76
C ASP A 69 -17.55 -10.65 -4.83
N PRO A 70 -16.63 -9.75 -5.23
CA PRO A 70 -16.23 -8.64 -4.38
C PRO A 70 -17.32 -7.58 -4.17
N ASP A 71 -18.41 -7.61 -4.94
CA ASP A 71 -19.51 -6.66 -4.82
C ASP A 71 -20.66 -7.18 -3.95
N THR A 72 -20.82 -8.50 -3.85
CA THR A 72 -21.96 -9.11 -3.17
C THR A 72 -21.58 -10.00 -1.99
N ASP A 73 -20.44 -10.69 -2.04
CA ASP A 73 -20.03 -11.66 -1.02
C ASP A 73 -19.24 -11.03 0.15
N VAL A 74 -18.65 -9.84 -0.04
CA VAL A 74 -17.88 -9.11 0.96
C VAL A 74 -18.26 -7.63 0.98
N GLN A 75 -17.79 -6.88 1.98
CA GLN A 75 -17.96 -5.44 2.05
C GLN A 75 -16.60 -4.77 1.93
N ILE A 76 -16.35 -4.06 0.83
CA ILE A 76 -15.13 -3.27 0.65
C ILE A 76 -15.45 -1.82 0.99
N ARG A 77 -14.64 -1.20 1.87
CA ARG A 77 -14.80 0.17 2.34
C ARG A 77 -13.50 0.96 2.17
N VAL A 78 -13.63 2.23 1.86
CA VAL A 78 -12.50 3.15 1.87
C VAL A 78 -12.19 3.55 3.31
N VAL A 79 -10.96 3.28 3.76
CA VAL A 79 -10.44 3.69 5.06
C VAL A 79 -9.02 4.22 4.84
N PRO A 80 -8.68 5.42 5.34
CA PRO A 80 -7.32 5.92 5.26
C PRO A 80 -6.32 4.96 5.91
N PRO A 81 -5.14 4.70 5.31
CA PRO A 81 -4.16 3.76 5.86
C PRO A 81 -3.79 3.97 7.32
N PRO A 82 -3.62 5.21 7.83
CA PRO A 82 -3.34 5.44 9.25
C PRO A 82 -4.41 4.90 10.20
N ASP A 83 -5.65 4.80 9.76
CA ASP A 83 -6.78 4.37 10.58
C ASP A 83 -7.05 2.87 10.49
N MET A 84 -6.43 2.16 9.53
CA MET A 84 -6.74 0.74 9.27
C MET A 84 -6.40 -0.17 10.45
N VAL A 85 -5.25 0.01 11.09
CA VAL A 85 -4.83 -0.82 12.23
C VAL A 85 -5.77 -0.63 13.43
N ALA A 86 -6.20 0.60 13.68
CA ALA A 86 -7.18 0.89 14.74
C ALA A 86 -8.55 0.25 14.44
N ASN A 87 -9.02 0.34 13.19
CA ASN A 87 -10.27 -0.31 12.77
C ASN A 87 -10.20 -1.84 12.83
N LEU A 88 -9.04 -2.43 12.50
CA LEU A 88 -8.81 -3.87 12.61
C LEU A 88 -8.88 -4.31 14.08
N ARG A 89 -8.21 -3.58 14.98
CA ARG A 89 -8.20 -3.81 16.43
C ARG A 89 -9.61 -3.70 17.03
N ALA A 90 -10.38 -2.72 16.61
CA ALA A 90 -11.76 -2.52 17.06
C ALA A 90 -12.76 -3.53 16.49
N GLY A 91 -12.36 -4.34 15.50
CA GLY A 91 -13.24 -5.30 14.84
C GLY A 91 -14.23 -4.67 13.83
N ASN A 92 -14.02 -3.41 13.46
CA ASN A 92 -14.82 -2.70 12.46
C ASN A 92 -14.58 -3.25 11.05
N ILE A 93 -13.39 -3.81 10.81
CA ILE A 93 -12.99 -4.50 9.58
C ILE A 93 -12.38 -5.86 9.94
N ASP A 94 -12.44 -6.80 9.02
CA ASP A 94 -11.89 -8.14 9.15
C ASP A 94 -10.51 -8.28 8.52
N GLY A 95 -10.21 -7.39 7.57
CA GLY A 95 -8.92 -7.31 6.89
C GLY A 95 -8.81 -6.06 6.05
N PHE A 96 -7.65 -5.89 5.45
CA PHE A 96 -7.40 -4.80 4.50
C PHE A 96 -6.33 -5.20 3.47
N LEU A 97 -6.34 -4.55 2.32
CA LEU A 97 -5.19 -4.49 1.42
C LEU A 97 -4.64 -3.07 1.43
N ALA A 98 -3.42 -2.93 1.89
CA ALA A 98 -2.79 -1.63 2.10
C ALA A 98 -1.29 -1.66 1.79
N PRO A 99 -0.66 -0.49 1.57
CA PRO A 99 0.79 -0.40 1.49
C PRO A 99 1.43 -0.58 2.87
N ASP A 100 2.69 -1.03 2.90
CA ASP A 100 3.47 -0.90 4.12
C ASP A 100 3.75 0.59 4.44
N PRO A 101 3.87 0.94 5.72
CA PRO A 101 4.11 0.07 6.89
C PRO A 101 2.87 -0.46 7.62
N VAL A 102 1.66 -0.28 7.07
CA VAL A 102 0.40 -0.59 7.77
C VAL A 102 0.27 -2.08 8.05
N ASN A 103 0.67 -2.94 7.10
CA ASN A 103 0.60 -4.40 7.25
C ASN A 103 1.50 -4.87 8.40
N GLN A 104 2.78 -4.52 8.35
CA GLN A 104 3.74 -4.93 9.38
C GLN A 104 3.42 -4.28 10.74
N ARG A 105 2.83 -3.10 10.76
CA ARG A 105 2.34 -2.49 11.99
C ARG A 105 1.23 -3.32 12.65
N ALA A 106 0.29 -3.85 11.89
CA ALA A 106 -0.76 -4.72 12.42
C ALA A 106 -0.18 -6.02 13.01
N VAL A 107 0.88 -6.57 12.39
CA VAL A 107 1.60 -7.74 12.91
C VAL A 107 2.35 -7.38 14.20
N TYR A 108 3.11 -6.29 14.20
CA TYR A 108 3.86 -5.81 15.35
C TYR A 108 2.96 -5.55 16.57
N ASP A 109 1.79 -4.97 16.35
CA ASP A 109 0.80 -4.72 17.40
C ASP A 109 0.02 -5.98 17.83
N GLY A 110 0.25 -7.13 17.19
CA GLY A 110 -0.42 -8.40 17.49
C GLY A 110 -1.91 -8.43 17.14
N VAL A 111 -2.40 -7.49 16.31
CA VAL A 111 -3.83 -7.38 15.97
C VAL A 111 -4.18 -8.02 14.64
N GLY A 112 -3.18 -8.26 13.79
CA GLY A 112 -3.35 -8.87 12.48
C GLY A 112 -2.19 -9.77 12.08
N PHE A 113 -2.37 -10.47 10.98
CA PHE A 113 -1.32 -11.25 10.33
C PHE A 113 -1.36 -11.01 8.82
N ILE A 114 -0.22 -11.02 8.17
CA ILE A 114 -0.13 -10.96 6.72
C ILE A 114 -0.57 -12.31 6.16
N HIS A 115 -1.62 -12.29 5.36
CA HIS A 115 -2.14 -13.47 4.68
C HIS A 115 -1.34 -13.79 3.43
N ILE A 116 -1.13 -12.77 2.59
CA ILE A 116 -0.40 -12.89 1.32
C ILE A 116 0.21 -11.54 0.95
N LEU A 117 1.42 -11.56 0.42
CA LEU A 117 2.05 -10.37 -0.15
C LEU A 117 1.53 -10.13 -1.57
N SER A 118 1.38 -8.87 -1.95
CA SER A 118 0.87 -8.51 -3.27
C SER A 118 1.75 -9.01 -4.42
N LYS A 119 3.06 -9.19 -4.20
CA LYS A 119 3.96 -9.82 -5.17
C LYS A 119 3.58 -11.26 -5.52
N GLU A 120 2.90 -11.96 -4.62
CA GLU A 120 2.44 -13.33 -4.83
C GLU A 120 1.12 -13.36 -5.62
N ILE A 121 0.40 -12.22 -5.66
CA ILE A 121 -0.80 -12.03 -6.49
C ILE A 121 -0.40 -11.59 -7.90
N TRP A 122 0.47 -10.59 -7.98
CA TRP A 122 0.99 -10.05 -9.24
C TRP A 122 2.40 -9.50 -9.01
N ASP A 123 3.42 -10.29 -9.34
CA ASP A 123 4.81 -9.87 -9.17
C ASP A 123 5.17 -8.71 -10.11
N GLY A 124 5.91 -7.74 -9.57
CA GLY A 124 6.37 -6.58 -10.31
C GLY A 124 5.29 -5.49 -10.51
N HIS A 125 4.09 -5.62 -9.91
CA HIS A 125 3.08 -4.58 -10.05
C HIS A 125 3.56 -3.23 -9.48
N PRO A 126 3.21 -2.09 -10.14
CA PRO A 126 3.56 -0.78 -9.61
C PRO A 126 2.83 -0.53 -8.29
N CYS A 127 3.54 0.00 -7.29
CA CYS A 127 2.94 0.41 -6.02
C CYS A 127 2.83 1.94 -5.95
N CYS A 128 3.97 2.65 -5.89
CA CYS A 128 4.01 4.10 -5.86
C CYS A 128 4.68 4.66 -7.12
N ALA A 129 4.17 5.79 -7.58
CA ALA A 129 4.72 6.49 -8.73
C ALA A 129 4.70 8.00 -8.47
N PHE A 130 5.74 8.68 -8.90
CA PHE A 130 5.76 10.13 -8.91
C PHE A 130 4.87 10.65 -10.03
N ALA A 131 3.88 11.45 -9.68
CA ALA A 131 2.98 12.10 -10.63
C ALA A 131 3.08 13.61 -10.48
N ALA A 132 3.16 14.30 -11.62
CA ALA A 132 3.23 15.76 -11.67
C ALA A 132 2.18 16.31 -12.65
N SER A 133 1.55 17.44 -12.31
CA SER A 133 0.67 18.12 -13.25
C SER A 133 1.44 18.64 -14.46
N LYS A 134 0.81 18.64 -15.63
CA LYS A 134 1.42 19.22 -16.83
C LYS A 134 1.79 20.69 -16.61
N GLU A 135 0.96 21.41 -15.87
CA GLU A 135 1.24 22.81 -15.51
C GLU A 135 2.54 22.95 -14.72
N PHE A 136 2.74 22.16 -13.64
CA PHE A 136 3.98 22.17 -12.86
C PHE A 136 5.21 21.87 -13.72
N VAL A 137 5.12 20.87 -14.60
CA VAL A 137 6.21 20.48 -15.50
C VAL A 137 6.59 21.62 -16.45
N THR A 138 5.59 22.35 -16.99
CA THR A 138 5.83 23.41 -17.97
C THR A 138 6.21 24.75 -17.36
N GLN A 139 5.65 25.09 -16.20
CA GLN A 139 5.91 26.38 -15.55
C GLN A 139 7.14 26.36 -14.64
N MET A 140 7.50 25.19 -14.09
CA MET A 140 8.61 25.03 -13.15
C MET A 140 9.61 23.93 -13.60
N PRO A 141 10.14 23.96 -14.81
CA PRO A 141 10.92 22.85 -15.37
C PRO A 141 12.21 22.55 -14.59
N ASN A 142 12.85 23.56 -14.03
CA ASN A 142 14.06 23.38 -13.24
C ASN A 142 13.77 22.68 -11.91
N THR A 143 12.69 23.10 -11.22
CA THR A 143 12.23 22.47 -9.97
C THR A 143 11.79 21.02 -10.22
N TYR A 144 11.00 20.80 -11.28
CA TYR A 144 10.60 19.46 -11.70
C TYR A 144 11.80 18.55 -11.96
N SER A 145 12.79 19.04 -12.73
CA SER A 145 13.99 18.27 -13.06
C SER A 145 14.86 17.97 -11.83
N ALA A 146 14.97 18.92 -10.88
CA ALA A 146 15.69 18.72 -9.63
C ALA A 146 14.99 17.66 -8.75
N LEU A 147 13.66 17.75 -8.62
CA LEU A 147 12.87 16.80 -7.86
C LEU A 147 12.96 15.39 -8.46
N LEU A 148 12.82 15.27 -9.78
CA LEU A 148 12.91 13.97 -10.46
C LEU A 148 14.29 13.32 -10.26
N ARG A 149 15.40 14.10 -10.38
CA ARG A 149 16.74 13.60 -10.09
C ARG A 149 16.87 13.11 -8.64
N SER A 150 16.33 13.86 -7.69
CA SER A 150 16.37 13.47 -6.26
C SER A 150 15.64 12.17 -6.01
N ILE A 151 14.45 11.99 -6.62
CA ILE A 151 13.67 10.73 -6.51
C ILE A 151 14.45 9.56 -7.11
N ILE A 152 15.02 9.71 -8.31
CA ILE A 152 15.82 8.66 -8.97
C ILE A 152 17.04 8.28 -8.11
N GLN A 153 17.73 9.28 -7.54
CA GLN A 153 18.88 9.02 -6.68
C GLN A 153 18.46 8.30 -5.37
N ALA A 154 17.37 8.75 -4.75
CA ALA A 154 16.85 8.14 -3.53
C ALA A 154 16.41 6.69 -3.75
N THR A 155 15.69 6.41 -4.83
CA THR A 155 15.25 5.04 -5.17
C THR A 155 16.43 4.14 -5.52
N ALA A 156 17.44 4.64 -6.25
CA ALA A 156 18.67 3.92 -6.53
C ALA A 156 19.47 3.62 -5.24
N TYR A 157 19.51 4.57 -4.29
CA TYR A 157 20.12 4.35 -2.98
C TYR A 157 19.35 3.31 -2.17
N ALA A 158 18.02 3.40 -2.15
CA ALA A 158 17.14 2.48 -1.40
C ALA A 158 17.11 1.05 -1.99
N SER A 159 17.44 0.89 -3.27
CA SER A 159 17.52 -0.42 -3.92
C SER A 159 18.69 -1.27 -3.40
N LYS A 160 19.67 -0.66 -2.75
CA LYS A 160 20.85 -1.36 -2.21
C LYS A 160 20.53 -1.96 -0.83
N PRO A 161 20.66 -3.30 -0.65
CA PRO A 161 20.35 -3.94 0.62
C PRO A 161 21.14 -3.41 1.82
N GLU A 162 22.40 -3.02 1.59
CA GLU A 162 23.28 -2.49 2.63
C GLU A 162 22.80 -1.17 3.24
N ASN A 163 21.99 -0.38 2.50
CA ASN A 163 21.49 0.90 2.97
C ASN A 163 20.17 0.80 3.76
N ARG A 164 19.51 -0.34 3.73
CA ARG A 164 18.13 -0.49 4.22
C ARG A 164 17.97 -0.21 5.71
N LYS A 165 18.93 -0.59 6.54
CA LYS A 165 18.88 -0.30 7.98
C LYS A 165 19.04 1.18 8.30
N GLU A 166 19.96 1.85 7.62
CA GLU A 166 20.14 3.30 7.73
C GLU A 166 18.86 4.04 7.27
N ILE A 167 18.29 3.63 6.15
CA ILE A 167 17.04 4.19 5.64
C ILE A 167 15.91 3.99 6.65
N ALA A 168 15.77 2.79 7.24
CA ALA A 168 14.76 2.52 8.25
C ALA A 168 14.87 3.50 9.42
N ALA A 169 16.07 3.72 9.94
CA ALA A 169 16.31 4.67 11.02
C ALA A 169 15.97 6.13 10.61
N ALA A 170 16.29 6.50 9.36
CA ALA A 170 16.07 7.86 8.86
C ALA A 170 14.58 8.19 8.64
N ILE A 171 13.77 7.23 8.16
CA ILE A 171 12.37 7.48 7.78
C ILE A 171 11.35 7.08 8.85
N ALA A 172 11.73 6.31 9.88
CA ALA A 172 10.83 5.89 10.96
C ALA A 172 10.30 7.03 11.85
N PRO A 173 11.05 8.15 12.12
CA PRO A 173 10.61 9.21 13.02
C PRO A 173 9.24 9.80 12.67
N ARG A 174 8.67 10.51 13.69
CA ARG A 174 7.34 11.15 13.57
C ARG A 174 7.25 12.17 12.44
N SER A 175 8.36 12.79 12.07
CA SER A 175 8.45 13.73 10.92
C SER A 175 8.25 13.08 9.56
N TYR A 176 8.30 11.74 9.49
CA TYR A 176 8.11 10.97 8.27
C TYR A 176 7.01 9.91 8.45
N LEU A 177 7.39 8.64 8.71
CA LEU A 177 6.43 7.53 8.78
C LEU A 177 5.71 7.40 10.13
N ASN A 178 6.27 7.98 11.19
CA ASN A 178 5.75 7.83 12.56
C ASN A 178 5.52 6.36 12.94
N GLN A 179 6.55 5.53 12.74
CA GLN A 179 6.52 4.10 13.02
C GLN A 179 7.70 3.70 13.93
N PRO A 180 7.57 2.61 14.70
CA PRO A 180 8.73 2.00 15.34
C PRO A 180 9.79 1.66 14.30
N VAL A 181 11.06 1.94 14.58
CA VAL A 181 12.19 1.63 13.67
C VAL A 181 12.19 0.14 13.30
N THR A 182 11.91 -0.73 14.27
CA THR A 182 11.84 -2.18 14.04
C THR A 182 10.82 -2.55 12.96
N VAL A 183 9.65 -1.91 12.94
CA VAL A 183 8.63 -2.15 11.91
C VAL A 183 9.16 -1.80 10.53
N VAL A 184 9.78 -0.62 10.40
CA VAL A 184 10.33 -0.16 9.12
C VAL A 184 11.51 -1.02 8.66
N GLU A 185 12.39 -1.41 9.60
CA GLU A 185 13.52 -2.29 9.32
C GLU A 185 13.07 -3.67 8.83
N GLN A 186 12.08 -4.27 9.49
CA GLN A 186 11.51 -5.57 9.08
C GLN A 186 11.00 -5.53 7.64
N ILE A 187 10.25 -4.49 7.27
CA ILE A 187 9.74 -4.31 5.92
C ILE A 187 10.89 -4.21 4.90
N LEU A 188 11.84 -3.32 5.15
CA LEU A 188 12.92 -3.04 4.22
C LEU A 188 13.89 -4.23 4.07
N THR A 189 14.08 -5.01 5.12
CA THR A 189 14.97 -6.19 5.09
C THR A 189 14.26 -7.48 4.68
N GLY A 190 12.91 -7.47 4.63
CA GLY A 190 12.11 -8.65 4.31
C GLY A 190 12.04 -9.67 5.46
N THR A 191 12.19 -9.21 6.69
CA THR A 191 12.14 -10.05 7.91
C THR A 191 10.80 -9.86 8.59
N TYR A 192 9.79 -10.60 8.12
CA TYR A 192 8.41 -10.53 8.63
C TYR A 192 8.17 -11.48 9.80
#